data_c707c0a9205006d0f9947d73cf2629d9
#
_entry.id   c707c0a9205006d0f9947d73cf2629d9
#
_cell.length_a   1.000
_cell.length_b   1.000
_cell.length_c   1.000
_cell.angle_alpha   90.00
_cell.angle_beta   90.00
_cell.angle_gamma   90.00
#
_symmetry.space_group_name_H-M   'P 1'
#
loop_
_entity.id
_entity.type
_entity.pdbx_description
1 polymer ?
#
loop_
_entity_poly.entity_id
_entity_poly.type
_entity_poly.pdbx_seq_one_letter_code
_entity_poly.pdbx_strand_id
1 'polypeptide(L)'
;MRRKHLIIHLALAIGLTGGTLAMAAAGPQDEKLEAVRAKINEMFQEISPEDVKRSPVDGWYTVHKGSIVAYISEDGRYLLQGDIIDLDRQVNLTEESRSESRRKLMSSLSNDQVILFSPAVVKHSVTVFTDIDCTYCRKLHSQMD
;
A
#
# COMPACT_ATOMS: atom_id res chain seq x y z
N MET A 1 23.96 31.74 75.88
CA MET A 1 22.94 31.25 75.03
C MET A 1 23.49 31.10 73.57
N ARG A 2 23.90 29.90 73.21
CA ARG A 2 24.51 29.61 71.84
C ARG A 2 23.46 28.97 70.98
N ARG A 3 23.04 29.66 69.90
CA ARG A 3 22.19 29.09 68.83
C ARG A 3 23.08 28.31 67.89
N LYS A 4 22.86 26.99 67.81
CA LYS A 4 23.48 26.13 66.81
C LYS A 4 22.69 26.20 65.50
N HIS A 5 23.35 26.68 64.42
CA HIS A 5 22.80 26.63 63.07
C HIS A 5 22.96 25.25 62.49
N LEU A 6 21.84 24.56 62.20
CA LEU A 6 21.78 23.29 61.54
C LEU A 6 21.76 23.56 60.03
N ILE A 7 22.85 23.24 59.33
CA ILE A 7 22.94 23.34 57.89
C ILE A 7 22.43 22.02 57.31
N ILE A 8 21.28 22.05 56.66
CA ILE A 8 20.72 20.93 55.93
C ILE A 8 21.29 20.97 54.51
N HIS A 9 22.18 20.04 54.17
CA HIS A 9 22.63 19.81 52.81
C HIS A 9 21.55 19.04 52.03
N LEU A 10 20.85 19.73 51.17
CA LEU A 10 19.93 19.13 50.19
C LEU A 10 20.76 18.60 49.00
N ALA A 11 21.01 17.31 48.98
CA ALA A 11 21.64 16.64 47.85
C ALA A 11 20.61 16.49 46.72
N LEU A 12 20.77 17.27 45.65
CA LEU A 12 19.97 17.17 44.41
C LEU A 12 20.49 15.98 43.60
N ALA A 13 19.83 14.83 43.71
CA ALA A 13 20.09 13.68 42.84
C ALA A 13 19.43 13.92 41.47
N ILE A 14 20.25 14.31 40.48
CA ILE A 14 19.83 14.35 39.09
C ILE A 14 19.81 12.90 38.57
N GLY A 15 18.62 12.31 38.54
CA GLY A 15 18.38 11.03 37.90
C GLY A 15 18.43 11.17 36.38
N LEU A 16 19.52 10.75 35.72
CA LEU A 16 19.60 10.53 34.31
C LEU A 16 18.72 9.31 33.95
N THR A 17 17.46 9.51 33.61
CA THR A 17 16.65 8.47 32.98
C THR A 17 17.08 8.35 31.51
N GLY A 18 18.07 7.47 31.29
CA GLY A 18 18.43 7.02 29.96
C GLY A 18 17.25 6.27 29.34
N GLY A 19 16.46 6.96 28.51
CA GLY A 19 15.45 6.32 27.71
C GLY A 19 16.13 5.42 26.68
N THR A 20 16.19 4.13 26.94
CA THR A 20 16.52 3.13 25.93
C THR A 20 15.39 3.12 24.91
N LEU A 21 15.63 3.69 23.72
CA LEU A 21 14.80 3.44 22.56
C LEU A 21 14.86 1.93 22.27
N ALA A 22 13.82 1.21 22.68
CA ALA A 22 13.63 -0.16 22.28
C ALA A 22 13.34 -0.13 20.76
N MET A 23 14.35 -0.41 19.92
CA MET A 23 14.13 -0.78 18.54
C MET A 23 13.30 -2.08 18.57
N ALA A 24 12.04 -1.99 18.15
CA ALA A 24 11.22 -3.16 17.96
C ALA A 24 11.93 -4.07 16.94
N ALA A 25 12.39 -5.23 17.37
CA ALA A 25 12.95 -6.22 16.47
C ALA A 25 11.85 -6.68 15.51
N ALA A 26 12.14 -6.67 14.22
CA ALA A 26 11.24 -7.21 13.21
C ALA A 26 10.92 -8.67 13.56
N GLY A 27 9.64 -9.04 13.48
CA GLY A 27 9.23 -10.42 13.76
C GLY A 27 9.68 -11.38 12.65
N PRO A 28 9.71 -12.70 12.90
CA PRO A 28 10.14 -13.69 11.90
C PRO A 28 9.37 -13.62 10.57
N GLN A 29 8.14 -13.16 10.61
CA GLN A 29 7.32 -12.95 9.40
C GLN A 29 7.75 -11.72 8.60
N ASP A 30 8.34 -10.72 9.25
CA ASP A 30 8.86 -9.53 8.59
C ASP A 30 10.18 -9.84 7.90
N GLU A 31 11.03 -10.70 8.50
CA GLU A 31 12.26 -11.17 7.85
C GLU A 31 11.97 -11.95 6.56
N LYS A 32 10.95 -12.81 6.56
CA LYS A 32 10.54 -13.56 5.37
C LYS A 32 10.02 -12.64 4.27
N LEU A 33 9.21 -11.65 4.62
CA LEU A 33 8.71 -10.65 3.67
C LEU A 33 9.88 -9.88 3.04
N GLU A 34 10.85 -9.44 3.84
CA GLU A 34 12.03 -8.72 3.34
C GLU A 34 12.90 -9.61 2.43
N ALA A 35 13.07 -10.88 2.76
CA ALA A 35 13.79 -11.83 1.91
C ALA A 35 13.11 -12.01 0.55
N VAL A 36 11.77 -12.13 0.52
CA VAL A 36 10.99 -12.23 -0.73
C VAL A 36 11.08 -10.93 -1.52
N ARG A 37 10.99 -9.77 -0.86
CA ARG A 37 11.16 -8.44 -1.48
C ARG A 37 12.51 -8.29 -2.16
N ALA A 38 13.57 -8.66 -1.47
CA ALA A 38 14.93 -8.61 -2.03
C ALA A 38 15.06 -9.50 -3.28
N LYS A 39 14.54 -10.74 -3.20
CA LYS A 39 14.58 -11.69 -4.32
C LYS A 39 13.76 -11.21 -5.52
N ILE A 40 12.56 -10.67 -5.29
CA ILE A 40 11.72 -10.13 -6.36
C ILE A 40 12.38 -8.92 -7.02
N ASN A 41 12.95 -8.01 -6.24
CA ASN A 41 13.65 -6.83 -6.77
C ASN A 41 14.90 -7.20 -7.60
N GLU A 42 15.59 -8.28 -7.23
CA GLU A 42 16.70 -8.81 -8.02
C GLU A 42 16.25 -9.36 -9.37
N MET A 43 15.12 -10.10 -9.38
CA MET A 43 14.60 -10.75 -10.58
C MET A 43 13.81 -9.80 -11.49
N PHE A 44 13.11 -8.83 -10.91
CA PHE A 44 12.19 -7.91 -11.58
C PHE A 44 12.44 -6.48 -11.10
N GLN A 45 13.39 -5.79 -11.73
CA GLN A 45 13.80 -4.41 -11.37
C GLN A 45 12.65 -3.38 -11.41
N GLU A 46 11.57 -3.72 -12.12
CA GLU A 46 10.39 -2.85 -12.22
C GLU A 46 9.43 -2.98 -11.04
N ILE A 47 9.62 -3.94 -10.13
CA ILE A 47 8.78 -4.18 -8.97
C ILE A 47 9.47 -3.60 -7.75
N SER A 48 8.84 -2.60 -7.15
CA SER A 48 9.34 -1.99 -5.93
C SER A 48 9.09 -2.90 -4.71
N PRO A 49 9.94 -2.88 -3.68
CA PRO A 49 9.75 -3.68 -2.48
C PRO A 49 8.37 -3.48 -1.82
N GLU A 50 7.82 -2.25 -1.86
CA GLU A 50 6.49 -1.91 -1.34
C GLU A 50 5.33 -2.54 -2.13
N ASP A 51 5.57 -2.98 -3.37
CA ASP A 51 4.59 -3.68 -4.20
C ASP A 51 4.43 -5.15 -3.77
N VAL A 52 5.35 -5.67 -2.94
CA VAL A 52 5.29 -7.01 -2.38
C VAL A 52 4.71 -6.94 -0.98
N LYS A 53 3.57 -7.58 -0.77
CA LYS A 53 2.81 -7.58 0.50
C LYS A 53 2.50 -9.01 0.94
N ARG A 54 2.08 -9.17 2.18
CA ARG A 54 1.55 -10.45 2.65
C ARG A 54 0.27 -10.81 1.90
N SER A 55 0.15 -12.07 1.53
CA SER A 55 -1.08 -12.63 0.97
C SER A 55 -2.06 -12.98 2.10
N PRO A 56 -3.37 -12.97 1.85
CA PRO A 56 -4.33 -13.56 2.76
C PRO A 56 -4.21 -15.09 2.89
N VAL A 57 -3.42 -15.73 2.02
CA VAL A 57 -3.14 -17.17 2.06
C VAL A 57 -1.74 -17.39 2.64
N ASP A 58 -1.65 -18.20 3.69
CA ASP A 58 -0.38 -18.53 4.35
C ASP A 58 0.63 -19.14 3.38
N GLY A 59 1.89 -18.79 3.53
CA GLY A 59 2.98 -19.25 2.68
C GLY A 59 3.07 -18.57 1.31
N TRP A 60 2.25 -17.54 1.07
CA TRP A 60 2.28 -16.74 -0.14
C TRP A 60 2.40 -15.25 0.14
N TYR A 61 2.95 -14.52 -0.82
CA TYR A 61 3.00 -13.06 -0.85
C TYR A 61 2.32 -12.55 -2.12
N THR A 62 1.66 -11.43 -2.04
CA THR A 62 1.01 -10.76 -3.17
C THR A 62 1.97 -9.75 -3.76
N VAL A 63 2.14 -9.78 -5.07
CA VAL A 63 2.94 -8.83 -5.84
C VAL A 63 2.01 -7.98 -6.70
N HIS A 64 2.14 -6.67 -6.59
CA HIS A 64 1.36 -5.69 -7.34
C HIS A 64 2.23 -4.98 -8.38
N LYS A 65 1.72 -4.84 -9.61
CA LYS A 65 2.30 -3.94 -10.61
C LYS A 65 1.17 -3.24 -11.37
N GLY A 66 0.89 -2.01 -10.99
CA GLY A 66 -0.31 -1.32 -11.48
C GLY A 66 -1.58 -2.06 -11.08
N SER A 67 -2.36 -2.50 -12.05
CA SER A 67 -3.57 -3.33 -11.84
C SER A 67 -3.30 -4.83 -11.89
N ILE A 68 -2.05 -5.25 -12.18
CA ILE A 68 -1.68 -6.66 -12.22
C ILE A 68 -1.42 -7.13 -10.80
N VAL A 69 -1.97 -8.28 -10.46
CA VAL A 69 -1.77 -8.97 -9.17
C VAL A 69 -1.26 -10.37 -9.47
N ALA A 70 -0.16 -10.74 -8.82
CA ALA A 70 0.41 -12.08 -8.86
C ALA A 70 0.75 -12.51 -7.43
N TYR A 71 1.04 -13.78 -7.26
CA TYR A 71 1.41 -14.38 -5.97
C TYR A 71 2.75 -15.08 -6.09
N ILE A 72 3.57 -14.95 -5.05
CA ILE A 72 4.85 -15.65 -4.95
C ILE A 72 4.89 -16.48 -3.67
N SER A 73 5.43 -17.70 -3.77
CA SER A 73 5.63 -18.54 -2.60
C SER A 73 6.66 -17.94 -1.63
N GLU A 74 6.56 -18.29 -0.34
CA GLU A 74 7.44 -17.80 0.72
C GLU A 74 8.93 -18.09 0.45
N ASP A 75 9.25 -19.19 -0.22
CA ASP A 75 10.61 -19.52 -0.64
C ASP A 75 11.06 -18.77 -1.91
N GLY A 76 10.16 -17.98 -2.50
CA GLY A 76 10.41 -17.19 -3.71
C GLY A 76 10.67 -18.03 -4.97
N ARG A 77 10.23 -19.30 -5.01
CA ARG A 77 10.48 -20.20 -6.15
C ARG A 77 9.35 -20.23 -7.15
N TYR A 78 8.13 -20.01 -6.70
CA TYR A 78 6.94 -20.18 -7.52
C TYR A 78 6.19 -18.87 -7.64
N LEU A 79 5.85 -18.50 -8.88
CA LEU A 79 4.97 -17.40 -9.22
C LEU A 79 3.64 -17.97 -9.72
N LEU A 80 2.54 -17.51 -9.17
CA LEU A 80 1.20 -17.86 -9.59
C LEU A 80 0.48 -16.60 -10.10
N GLN A 81 -0.07 -16.67 -11.30
CA GLN A 81 -0.99 -15.67 -11.84
C GLN A 81 -2.38 -16.27 -11.91
N GLY A 82 -3.33 -15.67 -11.25
CA GLY A 82 -4.69 -16.17 -11.19
C GLY A 82 -5.49 -15.47 -10.11
N ASP A 83 -6.66 -15.99 -9.81
CA ASP A 83 -7.54 -15.46 -8.80
C ASP A 83 -7.55 -16.36 -7.56
N ILE A 84 -7.41 -15.74 -6.39
CA ILE A 84 -7.68 -16.36 -5.10
C ILE A 84 -9.10 -16.00 -4.70
N ILE A 85 -9.91 -17.03 -4.48
CA ILE A 85 -11.31 -16.89 -4.08
C ILE A 85 -11.45 -17.47 -2.68
N ASP A 86 -11.93 -16.65 -1.76
CA ASP A 86 -12.36 -17.07 -0.43
C ASP A 86 -13.72 -17.77 -0.59
N LEU A 87 -13.75 -19.08 -0.44
CA LEU A 87 -14.95 -19.88 -0.65
C LEU A 87 -15.99 -19.72 0.47
N ASP A 88 -15.54 -19.43 1.67
CA ASP A 88 -16.43 -19.21 2.81
C ASP A 88 -17.16 -17.87 2.70
N ARG A 89 -16.43 -16.83 2.31
CA ARG A 89 -16.98 -15.48 2.09
C ARG A 89 -17.55 -15.28 0.69
N GLN A 90 -17.29 -16.20 -0.23
CA GLN A 90 -17.61 -16.10 -1.66
C GLN A 90 -17.10 -14.81 -2.32
N VAL A 91 -15.88 -14.44 -1.98
CA VAL A 91 -15.23 -13.19 -2.41
C VAL A 91 -13.97 -13.50 -3.21
N ASN A 92 -13.81 -12.84 -4.36
CA ASN A 92 -12.57 -12.86 -5.12
C ASN A 92 -11.60 -11.82 -4.52
N LEU A 93 -10.64 -12.30 -3.70
CA LEU A 93 -9.65 -11.46 -3.01
C LEU A 93 -8.71 -10.77 -3.99
N THR A 94 -8.42 -11.42 -5.11
CA THR A 94 -7.58 -10.84 -6.16
C THR A 94 -8.29 -9.65 -6.83
N GLU A 95 -9.58 -9.78 -7.09
CA GLU A 95 -10.35 -8.70 -7.71
C GLU A 95 -10.58 -7.52 -6.74
N GLU A 96 -10.76 -7.78 -5.45
CA GLU A 96 -10.74 -6.72 -4.42
C GLU A 96 -9.43 -5.94 -4.48
N SER A 97 -8.30 -6.65 -4.52
CA SER A 97 -6.95 -6.06 -4.59
C SER A 97 -6.73 -5.27 -5.89
N ARG A 98 -7.19 -5.80 -7.04
CA ARG A 98 -7.15 -5.09 -8.33
C ARG A 98 -8.02 -3.83 -8.31
N SER A 99 -9.20 -3.91 -7.71
CA SER A 99 -10.12 -2.79 -7.59
C SER A 99 -9.56 -1.67 -6.72
N GLU A 100 -8.87 -2.01 -5.63
CA GLU A 100 -8.17 -1.03 -4.79
C GLU A 100 -7.05 -0.33 -5.58
N SER A 101 -6.23 -1.11 -6.30
CA SER A 101 -5.15 -0.56 -7.13
C SER A 101 -5.69 0.37 -8.22
N ARG A 102 -6.78 -0.01 -8.90
CA ARG A 102 -7.46 0.84 -9.90
C ARG A 102 -7.98 2.13 -9.28
N ARG A 103 -8.63 2.06 -8.11
CA ARG A 103 -9.10 3.26 -7.39
C ARG A 103 -7.95 4.20 -7.04
N LYS A 104 -6.82 3.65 -6.58
CA LYS A 104 -5.63 4.44 -6.27
C LYS A 104 -5.08 5.14 -7.53
N LEU A 105 -4.96 4.42 -8.64
CA LEU A 105 -4.56 4.99 -9.93
C LEU A 105 -5.52 6.09 -10.39
N MET A 106 -6.83 5.84 -10.29
CA MET A 106 -7.84 6.84 -10.66
C MET A 106 -7.75 8.11 -9.81
N SER A 107 -7.51 7.97 -8.50
CA SER A 107 -7.38 9.12 -7.60
C SER A 107 -6.10 9.93 -7.82
N SER A 108 -5.11 9.37 -8.52
CA SER A 108 -3.87 10.07 -8.87
C SER A 108 -3.96 10.88 -10.17
N LEU A 109 -5.04 10.69 -10.95
CA LEU A 109 -5.25 11.47 -12.18
C LEU A 109 -5.59 12.91 -11.84
N SER A 110 -4.87 13.84 -12.47
CA SER A 110 -5.13 15.26 -12.36
C SER A 110 -6.03 15.75 -13.50
N ASN A 111 -6.68 16.90 -13.35
CA ASN A 111 -7.62 17.43 -14.32
C ASN A 111 -7.01 17.77 -15.69
N ASP A 112 -5.70 17.98 -15.74
CA ASP A 112 -4.94 18.21 -16.99
C ASP A 112 -4.68 16.91 -17.78
N GLN A 113 -4.90 15.75 -17.18
CA GLN A 113 -4.75 14.42 -17.79
C GLN A 113 -6.08 13.86 -18.30
N VAL A 114 -7.18 14.58 -18.14
CA VAL A 114 -8.52 14.13 -18.50
C VAL A 114 -9.26 15.21 -19.29
N ILE A 115 -10.22 14.80 -20.13
CA ILE A 115 -11.19 15.73 -20.74
C ILE A 115 -12.41 15.74 -19.82
N LEU A 116 -12.73 16.91 -19.27
CA LEU A 116 -13.82 17.09 -18.32
C LEU A 116 -15.01 17.74 -18.99
N PHE A 117 -16.14 17.04 -19.00
CA PHE A 117 -17.46 17.60 -19.34
C PHE A 117 -18.25 17.77 -18.05
N SER A 118 -18.57 19.00 -17.66
CA SER A 118 -19.19 19.23 -16.35
C SER A 118 -20.29 20.26 -16.43
N PRO A 119 -21.50 19.95 -15.93
CA PRO A 119 -22.55 20.96 -15.73
C PRO A 119 -22.20 21.87 -14.54
N ALA A 120 -22.94 23.00 -14.44
CA ALA A 120 -22.76 23.93 -13.32
C ALA A 120 -22.99 23.31 -11.93
N VAL A 121 -23.87 22.28 -11.83
CA VAL A 121 -24.13 21.53 -10.59
C VAL A 121 -23.93 20.06 -10.86
N VAL A 122 -22.88 19.49 -10.30
CA VAL A 122 -22.54 18.06 -10.42
C VAL A 122 -23.28 17.26 -9.35
N LYS A 123 -24.04 16.23 -9.75
CA LYS A 123 -24.69 15.27 -8.85
C LYS A 123 -23.94 13.94 -8.81
N HIS A 124 -23.40 13.51 -9.93
CA HIS A 124 -22.65 12.27 -10.10
C HIS A 124 -21.52 12.50 -11.08
N SER A 125 -20.45 11.68 -10.98
CA SER A 125 -19.36 11.67 -11.93
C SER A 125 -19.17 10.26 -12.49
N VAL A 126 -18.86 10.19 -13.79
CA VAL A 126 -18.53 8.95 -14.50
C VAL A 126 -17.20 9.16 -15.20
N THR A 127 -16.27 8.22 -15.05
CA THR A 127 -15.02 8.22 -15.80
C THR A 127 -15.10 7.17 -16.90
N VAL A 128 -14.83 7.60 -18.11
CA VAL A 128 -14.85 6.74 -19.30
C VAL A 128 -13.46 6.70 -19.91
N PHE A 129 -12.94 5.50 -20.14
CA PHE A 129 -11.72 5.30 -20.91
C PHE A 129 -12.07 5.14 -22.37
N THR A 130 -11.48 5.97 -23.22
CA THR A 130 -11.78 6.01 -24.65
C THR A 130 -10.51 5.86 -25.48
N ASP A 131 -10.71 5.46 -26.76
CA ASP A 131 -9.64 5.31 -27.73
C ASP A 131 -10.02 6.04 -29.02
N ILE A 132 -9.07 6.71 -29.66
CA ILE A 132 -9.26 7.44 -30.92
C ILE A 132 -9.61 6.54 -32.10
N ASP A 133 -9.15 5.28 -32.05
CA ASP A 133 -9.45 4.29 -33.13
C ASP A 133 -10.74 3.52 -32.88
N CYS A 134 -11.39 3.73 -31.75
CA CYS A 134 -12.66 3.11 -31.39
C CYS A 134 -13.86 3.89 -32.02
N THR A 135 -14.59 3.28 -32.90
CA THR A 135 -15.75 3.90 -33.57
C THR A 135 -16.86 4.29 -32.57
N TYR A 136 -17.14 3.45 -31.59
CA TYR A 136 -18.15 3.75 -30.59
C TYR A 136 -17.70 4.85 -29.62
N CYS A 137 -16.40 4.95 -29.34
CA CYS A 137 -15.84 6.03 -28.52
C CYS A 137 -16.00 7.37 -29.24
N ARG A 138 -15.70 7.43 -30.56
CA ARG A 138 -15.94 8.64 -31.37
C ARG A 138 -17.43 9.03 -31.42
N LYS A 139 -18.33 8.03 -31.49
CA LYS A 139 -19.76 8.29 -31.40
C LYS A 139 -20.16 8.86 -30.04
N LEU A 140 -19.63 8.32 -28.95
CA LEU A 140 -19.86 8.87 -27.61
C LEU A 140 -19.44 10.33 -27.55
N HIS A 141 -18.19 10.65 -27.93
CA HIS A 141 -17.67 12.02 -27.92
C HIS A 141 -18.53 13.00 -28.74
N SER A 142 -19.09 12.56 -29.86
CA SER A 142 -19.97 13.42 -30.70
C SER A 142 -21.34 13.71 -30.06
N GLN A 143 -21.66 13.07 -28.94
CA GLN A 143 -22.91 13.24 -28.19
C GLN A 143 -22.73 13.94 -26.82
N MET A 144 -21.49 14.33 -26.51
CA MET A 144 -21.14 15.00 -25.27
C MET A 144 -20.93 16.49 -25.53
N ASP A 145 -22.04 17.25 -25.61
CA ASP A 145 -22.06 18.72 -25.76
C ASP A 145 -22.26 19.41 -24.40
#